data_0bcaf41e4ebf91dacc39a2600fe331f3
#
_entry.id   0bcaf41e4ebf91dacc39a2600fe331f3
#
_cell.length_a   1.000
_cell.length_b   1.000
_cell.length_c   1.000
_cell.angle_alpha   90.00
_cell.angle_beta   90.00
_cell.angle_gamma   90.00
#
_symmetry.space_group_name_H-M   'P 1'
#
loop_
_entity.id
_entity.type
_entity.pdbx_description
1 polymer ?
#
loop_
_entity_poly.entity_id
_entity_poly.type
_entity_poly.pdbx_seq_one_letter_code
_entity_poly.pdbx_strand_id
1 'polypeptide(L)'
;MNHDTYTTHLSNSDSELFTLLELSNKLVRHTFPPLPALPKFIASTSTMSSPPPEPNDMLAAEILIPKPNTSFPIPYIYISNRNDPSPYGDSLSIFDFTSGSSLGKPELIAEVRTGLNHVRSILFGGLDDKYLVAGGVDGGGVKIFERTEGGRGLKEVAKNEFVPAPTGFLWK
;
A
#
# COMPACT_ATOMS: atom_id res chain seq x y z
N MET A 1 12.07 17.14 -16.48
CA MET A 1 12.23 15.76 -16.01
C MET A 1 11.45 15.66 -14.72
N ASN A 2 10.32 14.99 -14.72
CA ASN A 2 9.58 14.73 -13.50
C ASN A 2 10.30 13.60 -12.76
N HIS A 3 10.77 13.89 -11.56
CA HIS A 3 11.37 12.86 -10.69
C HIS A 3 10.24 12.16 -9.94
N ASP A 4 10.06 10.86 -10.20
CA ASP A 4 9.22 10.02 -9.34
C ASP A 4 9.79 10.01 -7.91
N THR A 5 8.93 10.19 -6.93
CA THR A 5 9.30 9.96 -5.53
C THR A 5 9.22 8.46 -5.25
N TYR A 6 10.22 7.92 -4.56
CA TYR A 6 10.33 6.48 -4.31
C TYR A 6 10.15 6.17 -2.83
N THR A 7 9.19 5.32 -2.52
CA THR A 7 9.13 4.62 -1.23
C THR A 7 9.55 3.17 -1.46
N THR A 8 10.46 2.64 -0.65
CA THR A 8 11.00 1.29 -0.81
C THR A 8 10.68 0.43 0.39
N HIS A 9 10.39 -0.84 0.15
CA HIS A 9 10.20 -1.84 1.19
C HIS A 9 10.94 -3.13 0.83
N LEU A 10 11.71 -3.67 1.78
CA LEU A 10 12.35 -4.98 1.64
C LEU A 10 11.36 -6.07 2.04
N SER A 11 11.33 -7.17 1.29
CA SER A 11 10.57 -8.35 1.68
C SER A 11 11.22 -9.04 2.89
N ASN A 12 10.44 -9.85 3.59
CA ASN A 12 10.91 -10.55 4.79
C ASN A 12 12.04 -11.56 4.53
N SER A 13 12.30 -11.92 3.26
CA SER A 13 13.42 -12.77 2.85
C SER A 13 14.70 -12.00 2.53
N ASP A 14 14.70 -10.66 2.62
CA ASP A 14 15.79 -9.74 2.27
C ASP A 14 16.38 -9.95 0.86
N SER A 15 15.68 -10.73 0.02
CA SER A 15 16.12 -11.04 -1.34
C SER A 15 15.40 -10.25 -2.43
N GLU A 16 14.41 -9.46 -2.05
CA GLU A 16 13.58 -8.68 -2.96
C GLU A 16 13.34 -7.26 -2.45
N LEU A 17 13.29 -6.34 -3.40
CA LEU A 17 13.00 -4.93 -3.17
C LEU A 17 11.73 -4.54 -3.92
N PHE A 18 10.78 -3.99 -3.22
CA PHE A 18 9.59 -3.35 -3.81
C PHE A 18 9.73 -1.85 -3.77
N THR A 19 9.50 -1.22 -4.91
CA THR A 19 9.55 0.24 -5.07
C THR A 19 8.21 0.73 -5.55
N LEU A 20 7.69 1.75 -4.88
CA LEU A 20 6.48 2.43 -5.29
C LEU A 20 6.85 3.68 -6.08
N LEU A 21 6.35 3.80 -7.31
CA LEU A 21 6.53 4.97 -8.18
C LEU A 21 5.28 5.84 -8.05
N GLU A 22 5.43 6.97 -7.36
CA GLU A 22 4.32 7.87 -7.02
C GLU A 22 3.62 8.42 -8.25
N LEU A 23 4.37 9.06 -9.16
CA LEU A 23 3.80 9.77 -10.30
C LEU A 23 3.27 8.86 -11.41
N SER A 24 3.80 7.65 -11.51
CA SER A 24 3.37 6.67 -12.52
C SER A 24 2.42 5.62 -11.97
N ASN A 25 2.07 5.71 -10.67
CA ASN A 25 1.16 4.78 -10.00
C ASN A 25 1.52 3.30 -10.23
N LYS A 26 2.83 2.97 -10.06
CA LYS A 26 3.33 1.62 -10.28
C LYS A 26 4.02 1.04 -9.05
N LEU A 27 3.71 -0.21 -8.79
CA LEU A 27 4.48 -1.08 -7.92
C LEU A 27 5.51 -1.83 -8.77
N VAL A 28 6.79 -1.73 -8.41
CA VAL A 28 7.90 -2.37 -9.12
C VAL A 28 8.59 -3.36 -8.19
N ARG A 29 8.86 -4.57 -8.70
CA ARG A 29 9.58 -5.64 -8.01
C ARG A 29 10.96 -5.82 -8.62
N HIS A 30 11.98 -5.92 -7.75
CA HIS A 30 13.37 -6.16 -8.10
C HIS A 30 13.94 -7.31 -7.29
N THR A 31 14.97 -7.98 -7.80
CA THR A 31 15.86 -8.78 -6.94
C THR A 31 16.66 -7.84 -6.05
N PHE A 32 17.02 -8.32 -4.85
CA PHE A 32 17.96 -7.62 -3.97
C PHE A 32 19.10 -8.57 -3.60
N PRO A 33 20.09 -8.77 -4.51
CA PRO A 33 21.20 -9.67 -4.28
C PRO A 33 22.16 -9.10 -3.23
N PRO A 34 23.02 -9.94 -2.59
CA PRO A 34 24.08 -9.44 -1.72
C PRO A 34 24.98 -8.42 -2.44
N LEU A 35 25.37 -7.37 -1.74
CA LEU A 35 26.31 -6.37 -2.25
C LEU A 35 27.68 -7.01 -2.58
N PRO A 36 28.36 -6.57 -3.65
CA PRO A 36 28.10 -5.36 -4.48
C PRO A 36 27.21 -5.58 -5.71
N ALA A 37 26.52 -6.71 -5.83
CA ALA A 37 25.66 -6.95 -6.98
C ALA A 37 24.46 -5.97 -7.00
N LEU A 38 24.05 -5.57 -8.20
CA LEU A 38 22.97 -4.58 -8.38
C LEU A 38 21.60 -5.26 -8.43
N PRO A 39 20.55 -4.62 -7.90
CA PRO A 39 19.17 -5.06 -8.08
C PRO A 39 18.82 -5.18 -9.56
N LYS A 40 18.02 -6.21 -9.91
CA LYS A 40 17.53 -6.40 -11.27
C LYS A 40 16.02 -6.31 -11.27
N PHE A 41 15.48 -5.61 -12.27
CA PHE A 41 14.06 -5.52 -12.52
C PHE A 41 13.46 -6.93 -12.75
N ILE A 42 12.33 -7.21 -12.09
CA ILE A 42 11.54 -8.43 -12.29
C ILE A 42 10.24 -8.08 -13.03
N ALA A 43 9.41 -7.22 -12.43
CA ALA A 43 8.10 -6.88 -12.96
C ALA A 43 7.59 -5.54 -12.45
N SER A 44 6.58 -4.99 -13.11
CA SER A 44 5.80 -3.85 -12.60
C SER A 44 4.31 -4.06 -12.82
N THR A 45 3.49 -3.46 -11.95
CA THR A 45 2.03 -3.46 -12.06
C THR A 45 1.46 -2.11 -11.66
N SER A 46 0.26 -1.77 -12.15
CA SER A 46 -0.47 -0.60 -11.65
C SER A 46 -0.85 -0.78 -10.18
N THR A 47 -0.86 0.30 -9.41
CA THR A 47 -1.34 0.30 -8.02
C THR A 47 -2.86 0.29 -7.91
N MET A 48 -3.57 0.45 -9.02
CA MET A 48 -5.04 0.52 -9.11
C MET A 48 -5.57 -0.44 -10.17
N SER A 49 -6.78 -0.96 -9.96
CA SER A 49 -7.48 -1.84 -10.90
C SER A 49 -7.87 -1.13 -12.20
N SER A 50 -8.23 0.13 -12.08
CA SER A 50 -8.64 0.99 -13.20
C SER A 50 -7.91 2.33 -13.09
N PRO A 51 -6.63 2.40 -13.46
CA PRO A 51 -5.88 3.64 -13.42
C PRO A 51 -6.52 4.66 -14.38
N PRO A 52 -6.70 5.93 -13.93
CA PRO A 52 -7.23 6.95 -14.81
C PRO A 52 -6.26 7.25 -15.96
N PRO A 53 -6.77 7.76 -17.10
CA PRO A 53 -5.90 8.20 -18.19
C PRO A 53 -4.98 9.33 -17.73
N GLU A 54 -3.78 9.35 -18.26
CA GLU A 54 -2.81 10.44 -18.04
C GLU A 54 -3.12 11.66 -18.95
N PRO A 55 -2.92 12.91 -18.49
CA PRO A 55 -2.48 13.26 -17.13
C PRO A 55 -3.61 13.20 -16.10
N ASN A 56 -3.29 12.77 -14.88
CA ASN A 56 -4.24 12.76 -13.77
C ASN A 56 -3.53 13.14 -12.46
N ASP A 57 -4.32 13.46 -11.41
CA ASP A 57 -3.81 13.88 -10.11
C ASP A 57 -3.73 12.73 -9.09
N MET A 58 -4.12 11.52 -9.47
CA MET A 58 -4.03 10.35 -8.59
C MET A 58 -2.57 9.89 -8.44
N LEU A 59 -2.17 9.65 -7.21
CA LEU A 59 -0.79 9.31 -6.86
C LEU A 59 -0.77 8.14 -5.86
N ALA A 60 0.14 7.20 -6.08
CA ALA A 60 0.49 6.24 -5.05
C ALA A 60 1.30 6.93 -3.95
N ALA A 61 1.13 6.55 -2.66
CA ALA A 61 1.75 7.29 -1.57
C ALA A 61 2.58 6.42 -0.61
N GLU A 62 1.98 5.46 0.08
CA GLU A 62 2.67 4.64 1.09
C GLU A 62 2.63 3.17 0.68
N ILE A 63 3.68 2.42 1.04
CA ILE A 63 3.79 0.99 0.83
C ILE A 63 4.20 0.29 2.11
N LEU A 64 3.46 -0.75 2.52
CA LEU A 64 3.75 -1.56 3.69
C LEU A 64 3.66 -3.06 3.39
N ILE A 65 4.57 -3.83 3.99
CA ILE A 65 4.51 -5.31 4.02
C ILE A 65 4.64 -5.73 5.48
N PRO A 66 3.53 -6.10 6.17
CA PRO A 66 3.60 -6.59 7.53
C PRO A 66 4.32 -7.95 7.57
N LYS A 67 5.04 -8.21 8.65
CA LYS A 67 5.71 -9.49 8.83
C LYS A 67 4.69 -10.63 8.96
N PRO A 68 4.93 -11.78 8.32
CA PRO A 68 4.12 -12.97 8.53
C PRO A 68 4.09 -13.36 10.01
N ASN A 69 2.92 -13.77 10.47
CA ASN A 69 2.69 -14.24 11.83
C ASN A 69 1.61 -15.34 11.84
N THR A 70 1.24 -15.85 13.03
CA THR A 70 0.28 -16.95 13.14
C THR A 70 -1.10 -16.57 12.61
N SER A 71 -1.54 -15.34 12.84
CA SER A 71 -2.86 -14.84 12.40
C SER A 71 -2.89 -14.50 10.90
N PHE A 72 -1.73 -14.09 10.35
CA PHE A 72 -1.58 -13.65 8.96
C PHE A 72 -0.29 -14.25 8.37
N PRO A 73 -0.32 -15.53 7.99
CA PRO A 73 0.89 -16.27 7.58
C PRO A 73 1.42 -15.86 6.21
N ILE A 74 0.58 -15.25 5.36
CA ILE A 74 0.97 -14.80 4.03
C ILE A 74 1.24 -13.29 4.06
N PRO A 75 2.44 -12.84 3.66
CA PRO A 75 2.72 -11.42 3.54
C PRO A 75 2.06 -10.86 2.28
N TYR A 76 1.22 -9.85 2.45
CA TYR A 76 0.67 -9.07 1.35
C TYR A 76 1.27 -7.66 1.35
N ILE A 77 1.31 -7.03 0.18
CA ILE A 77 1.71 -5.61 0.04
C ILE A 77 0.44 -4.77 0.13
N TYR A 78 0.48 -3.72 0.96
CA TYR A 78 -0.60 -2.74 1.08
C TYR A 78 -0.09 -1.38 0.60
N ILE A 79 -0.86 -0.76 -0.28
CA ILE A 79 -0.51 0.53 -0.90
C ILE A 79 -1.67 1.50 -0.73
N SER A 80 -1.38 2.74 -0.32
CA SER A 80 -2.35 3.82 -0.38
C SER A 80 -2.24 4.55 -1.72
N ASN A 81 -3.40 4.82 -2.34
CA ASN A 81 -3.53 5.70 -3.49
C ASN A 81 -4.32 6.92 -3.06
N ARG A 82 -3.89 8.12 -3.46
CA ARG A 82 -4.44 9.40 -3.02
C ARG A 82 -4.91 10.24 -4.20
N ASN A 83 -5.71 11.28 -3.88
CA ASN A 83 -6.30 12.22 -4.83
C ASN A 83 -7.29 11.56 -5.80
N ASP A 84 -8.00 10.51 -5.36
CA ASP A 84 -9.07 9.92 -6.16
C ASP A 84 -10.26 10.90 -6.21
N PRO A 85 -10.72 11.31 -7.41
CA PRO A 85 -11.87 12.21 -7.55
C PRO A 85 -13.21 11.54 -7.21
N SER A 86 -13.21 10.25 -6.90
CA SER A 86 -14.40 9.50 -6.53
C SER A 86 -15.00 10.03 -5.22
N PRO A 87 -16.35 10.12 -5.11
CA PRO A 87 -17.00 10.47 -3.85
C PRO A 87 -16.81 9.42 -2.74
N TYR A 88 -16.27 8.25 -3.08
CA TYR A 88 -15.94 7.19 -2.12
C TYR A 88 -14.56 7.35 -1.51
N GLY A 89 -13.84 8.44 -1.85
CA GLY A 89 -12.49 8.73 -1.36
C GLY A 89 -11.40 7.85 -1.95
N ASP A 90 -10.22 8.02 -1.42
CA ASP A 90 -9.01 7.31 -1.80
C ASP A 90 -9.09 5.80 -1.55
N SER A 91 -8.21 5.03 -2.20
CA SER A 91 -8.20 3.57 -2.08
C SER A 91 -6.95 3.03 -1.38
N LEU A 92 -7.11 1.86 -0.76
CA LEU A 92 -6.04 0.98 -0.31
C LEU A 92 -6.03 -0.26 -1.19
N SER A 93 -4.91 -0.51 -1.85
CA SER A 93 -4.72 -1.67 -2.72
C SER A 93 -3.92 -2.76 -2.01
N ILE A 94 -4.32 -4.01 -2.17
CA ILE A 94 -3.68 -5.18 -1.57
C ILE A 94 -3.16 -6.08 -2.69
N PHE A 95 -1.85 -6.44 -2.61
CA PHE A 95 -1.20 -7.28 -3.62
C PHE A 95 -0.68 -8.58 -3.02
N ASP A 96 -0.87 -9.66 -3.75
CA ASP A 96 -0.17 -10.92 -3.54
C ASP A 96 1.07 -10.98 -4.44
N PHE A 97 2.23 -11.24 -3.85
CA PHE A 97 3.49 -11.44 -4.56
C PHE A 97 4.08 -12.84 -4.35
N THR A 98 3.36 -13.67 -3.59
CA THR A 98 3.78 -15.02 -3.21
C THR A 98 3.17 -16.09 -4.11
N SER A 99 1.93 -15.90 -4.56
CA SER A 99 1.30 -16.79 -5.53
C SER A 99 1.90 -16.49 -6.90
N GLY A 100 2.75 -17.40 -7.37
CA GLY A 100 3.53 -17.18 -8.59
C GLY A 100 2.68 -16.93 -9.83
N SER A 101 2.54 -15.70 -10.23
CA SER A 101 2.36 -15.43 -11.65
C SER A 101 3.62 -15.93 -12.37
N SER A 102 3.49 -16.57 -13.51
CA SER A 102 4.61 -17.11 -14.30
C SER A 102 5.69 -16.07 -14.66
N LEU A 103 5.46 -14.81 -14.35
CA LEU A 103 6.33 -13.66 -14.62
C LEU A 103 6.80 -12.94 -13.35
N GLY A 104 6.51 -13.45 -12.13
CA GLY A 104 6.88 -12.79 -10.87
C GLY A 104 6.18 -11.45 -10.61
N LYS A 105 5.09 -11.15 -11.33
CA LYS A 105 4.33 -9.91 -11.21
C LYS A 105 3.43 -9.96 -9.97
N PRO A 106 3.47 -8.95 -9.07
CA PRO A 106 2.50 -8.84 -7.99
C PRO A 106 1.06 -8.74 -8.54
N GLU A 107 0.16 -9.50 -7.96
CA GLU A 107 -1.26 -9.55 -8.34
C GLU A 107 -2.09 -8.65 -7.41
N LEU A 108 -2.86 -7.71 -7.97
CA LEU A 108 -3.84 -6.93 -7.23
C LEU A 108 -5.01 -7.83 -6.84
N ILE A 109 -5.18 -8.11 -5.55
CA ILE A 109 -6.22 -9.01 -5.03
C ILE A 109 -7.40 -8.30 -4.39
N ALA A 110 -7.21 -7.06 -3.94
CA ALA A 110 -8.28 -6.22 -3.43
C ALA A 110 -7.96 -4.74 -3.58
N GLU A 111 -9.02 -3.93 -3.73
CA GLU A 111 -8.98 -2.48 -3.70
C GLU A 111 -10.12 -1.99 -2.80
N VAL A 112 -9.78 -1.35 -1.68
CA VAL A 112 -10.73 -0.96 -0.62
C VAL A 112 -10.86 0.55 -0.59
N ARG A 113 -12.09 1.05 -0.73
CA ARG A 113 -12.40 2.47 -0.62
C ARG A 113 -12.37 2.90 0.84
N THR A 114 -11.63 3.97 1.13
CA THR A 114 -11.42 4.42 2.51
C THR A 114 -12.45 5.44 2.97
N GLY A 115 -13.05 6.21 2.06
CA GLY A 115 -13.82 7.40 2.41
C GLY A 115 -12.97 8.51 3.04
N LEU A 116 -11.65 8.48 2.83
CA LEU A 116 -10.68 9.50 3.23
C LEU A 116 -10.20 10.24 1.98
N ASN A 117 -9.75 11.48 2.14
CA ASN A 117 -9.20 12.28 1.06
C ASN A 117 -7.72 12.57 1.32
N HIS A 118 -6.88 12.35 0.33
CA HIS A 118 -5.44 12.53 0.37
C HIS A 118 -4.74 11.65 1.43
N VAL A 119 -4.88 10.31 1.27
CA VAL A 119 -4.26 9.31 2.17
C VAL A 119 -2.76 9.21 1.89
N ARG A 120 -1.95 9.88 2.72
CA ARG A 120 -0.48 9.89 2.62
C ARG A 120 0.21 8.89 3.50
N SER A 121 -0.42 8.49 4.61
CA SER A 121 0.19 7.61 5.60
C SER A 121 -0.78 6.53 6.05
N ILE A 122 -0.23 5.32 6.12
CA ILE A 122 -0.88 4.16 6.72
C ILE A 122 0.11 3.48 7.66
N LEU A 123 -0.37 2.80 8.70
CA LEU A 123 0.48 2.06 9.61
C LEU A 123 -0.25 0.85 10.20
N PHE A 124 0.44 -0.29 10.25
CA PHE A 124 -0.06 -1.47 10.97
C PHE A 124 0.19 -1.37 12.47
N GLY A 125 -0.70 -2.01 13.25
CA GLY A 125 -0.56 -2.10 14.69
C GLY A 125 -1.58 -3.02 15.35
N GLY A 126 -1.52 -3.04 16.69
CA GLY A 126 -2.23 -4.02 17.48
C GLY A 126 -1.51 -5.39 17.49
N LEU A 127 -2.11 -6.37 18.18
CA LEU A 127 -1.56 -7.72 18.22
C LEU A 127 -1.51 -8.31 16.80
N ASP A 128 -0.37 -8.85 16.39
CA ASP A 128 -0.15 -9.47 15.08
C ASP A 128 -0.40 -8.54 13.89
N ASP A 129 -0.21 -7.22 14.05
CA ASP A 129 -0.53 -6.25 12.99
C ASP A 129 -1.97 -6.40 12.47
N LYS A 130 -2.90 -6.66 13.38
CA LYS A 130 -4.30 -6.92 13.05
C LYS A 130 -5.00 -5.71 12.45
N TYR A 131 -4.60 -4.50 12.85
CA TYR A 131 -5.22 -3.25 12.45
C TYR A 131 -4.32 -2.43 11.54
N LEU A 132 -4.93 -1.72 10.60
CA LEU A 132 -4.29 -0.72 9.77
C LEU A 132 -4.99 0.62 10.03
N VAL A 133 -4.22 1.63 10.45
CA VAL A 133 -4.69 3.01 10.55
C VAL A 133 -4.37 3.75 9.25
N ALA A 134 -5.31 4.58 8.79
CA ALA A 134 -5.15 5.47 7.65
C ALA A 134 -5.67 6.87 7.98
N GLY A 135 -5.05 7.90 7.40
CA GLY A 135 -5.44 9.29 7.61
C GLY A 135 -5.63 10.06 6.32
N GLY A 136 -6.73 10.82 6.27
CA GLY A 136 -7.04 11.72 5.17
C GLY A 136 -6.60 13.15 5.48
N VAL A 137 -5.54 13.63 4.82
CA VAL A 137 -4.99 14.97 5.06
C VAL A 137 -5.98 16.07 4.67
N ASP A 138 -6.73 15.85 3.58
CA ASP A 138 -7.70 16.81 3.03
C ASP A 138 -9.15 16.49 3.43
N GLY A 139 -9.37 15.48 4.27
CA GLY A 139 -10.68 15.15 4.81
C GLY A 139 -10.91 13.70 5.19
N GLY A 140 -11.97 13.48 5.98
CA GLY A 140 -12.36 12.17 6.51
C GLY A 140 -11.66 11.78 7.82
N GLY A 141 -10.66 12.56 8.27
CA GLY A 141 -9.98 12.36 9.54
C GLY A 141 -9.11 11.09 9.57
N VAL A 142 -9.32 10.25 10.59
CA VAL A 142 -8.58 9.00 10.80
C VAL A 142 -9.56 7.84 10.82
N LYS A 143 -9.19 6.74 10.17
CA LYS A 143 -9.92 5.47 10.20
C LYS A 143 -9.01 4.31 10.56
N ILE A 144 -9.61 3.31 11.23
CA ILE A 144 -8.95 2.05 11.55
C ILE A 144 -9.69 0.93 10.82
N PHE A 145 -8.91 0.14 10.11
CA PHE A 145 -9.38 -1.04 9.39
C PHE A 145 -8.83 -2.30 10.05
N GLU A 146 -9.67 -3.30 10.23
CA GLU A 146 -9.29 -4.65 10.63
C GLU A 146 -8.90 -5.46 9.39
N ARG A 147 -7.79 -6.18 9.44
CA ARG A 147 -7.42 -7.16 8.41
C ARG A 147 -8.36 -8.35 8.48
N THR A 148 -8.95 -8.71 7.35
CA THR A 148 -9.89 -9.82 7.18
C THR A 148 -9.37 -10.83 6.16
N GLU A 149 -9.99 -11.98 6.06
CA GLU A 149 -9.68 -13.00 5.05
C GLU A 149 -8.18 -13.38 4.99
N GLY A 150 -7.55 -13.52 6.17
CA GLY A 150 -6.11 -13.83 6.24
C GLY A 150 -5.21 -12.69 5.74
N GLY A 151 -5.71 -11.47 5.68
CA GLY A 151 -4.99 -10.27 5.21
C GLY A 151 -5.33 -9.86 3.78
N ARG A 152 -6.23 -10.56 3.10
CA ARG A 152 -6.67 -10.25 1.73
C ARG A 152 -7.70 -9.12 1.66
N GLY A 153 -8.31 -8.75 2.80
CA GLY A 153 -9.33 -7.73 2.90
C GLY A 153 -9.12 -6.79 4.09
N LEU A 154 -9.81 -5.66 4.05
CA LEU A 154 -9.85 -4.65 5.11
C LEU A 154 -11.30 -4.29 5.39
N LYS A 155 -11.65 -4.18 6.68
CA LYS A 155 -12.98 -3.76 7.15
C LYS A 155 -12.82 -2.59 8.11
N GLU A 156 -13.49 -1.46 7.83
CA GLU A 156 -13.54 -0.33 8.76
C GLU A 156 -14.16 -0.77 10.10
N VAL A 157 -13.46 -0.51 11.20
CA VAL A 157 -13.90 -0.84 12.56
C VAL A 157 -13.97 0.36 13.49
N ALA A 158 -13.26 1.45 13.17
CA ALA A 158 -13.32 2.69 13.94
C ALA A 158 -12.98 3.88 13.07
N LYS A 159 -13.49 5.07 13.44
CA LYS A 159 -13.17 6.33 12.80
C LYS A 159 -13.23 7.50 13.77
N ASN A 160 -12.47 8.54 13.46
CA ASN A 160 -12.61 9.87 14.06
C ASN A 160 -12.44 10.92 12.96
N GLU A 161 -13.55 11.49 12.51
CA GLU A 161 -13.59 12.46 11.41
C GLU A 161 -13.14 13.88 11.83
N PHE A 162 -12.94 14.11 13.13
CA PHE A 162 -12.54 15.41 13.67
C PHE A 162 -11.02 15.60 13.81
N VAL A 163 -10.22 14.61 13.43
CA VAL A 163 -8.75 14.75 13.42
C VAL A 163 -8.35 15.54 12.18
N PRO A 164 -7.80 16.75 12.32
CA PRO A 164 -7.44 17.56 11.16
C PRO A 164 -6.09 17.11 10.58
N ALA A 165 -6.02 16.97 9.27
CA ALA A 165 -4.80 16.78 8.48
C ALA A 165 -3.77 15.78 9.06
N PRO A 166 -4.14 14.54 9.39
CA PRO A 166 -3.21 13.55 9.94
C PRO A 166 -2.17 13.14 8.88
N THR A 167 -0.88 13.25 9.21
CA THR A 167 0.23 12.96 8.29
C THR A 167 1.12 11.80 8.74
N GLY A 168 0.92 11.26 9.92
CA GLY A 168 1.70 10.14 10.44
C GLY A 168 1.06 9.54 11.68
N PHE A 169 1.45 8.31 12.00
CA PHE A 169 0.91 7.52 13.10
C PHE A 169 2.01 6.85 13.90
N LEU A 170 1.74 6.59 15.16
CA LEU A 170 2.55 5.77 16.03
C LEU A 170 1.64 4.93 16.93
N TRP A 171 1.86 3.62 16.97
CA TRP A 171 1.24 2.74 17.94
C TRP A 171 2.11 2.63 19.19
N LYS A 172 1.46 2.58 20.36
CA LYS A 172 2.14 2.42 21.65
C LYS A 172 1.70 1.12 22.33
#